data_8f1aad8e94e9995c48b32e81666600fe
#
_entry.id   8f1aad8e94e9995c48b32e81666600fe
#
_cell.length_a   1.000
_cell.length_b   1.000
_cell.length_c   1.000
_cell.angle_alpha   90.00
_cell.angle_beta   90.00
_cell.angle_gamma   90.00
#
_symmetry.space_group_name_H-M   'P 1'
#
loop_
_entity.id
_entity.type
_entity.pdbx_description
1 polymer ?
#
loop_
_entity_poly.entity_id
_entity_poly.type
_entity_poly.pdbx_seq_one_letter_code
_entity_poly.pdbx_strand_id
1 'polypeptide(L)'
;MTEAQGALGEGLAVDDVSVGYGPVRALRGVTLEVPAGAVVAVLGGNGAGKSTLLRAVSRTLNFHGGTVTSGEVRFGGRRTSGLSADRVVGAGICQVPEGRQVFARMTVADNLRAGALGSTGSRADKAAALRRVHELFPVLADRAHQRAGLLSGGEQQMLAVGRALMAGPRLLLLDEPSLGLAPLMAARIADTVREINAQGVSVLLVEQNAALALRLASHAYVLEVGEITLHGPADELAGSDEVRRRYLGVVDETAAADASGGAAHAPALRRWGGTR
;
A
#
# COMPACT_ATOMS: atom_id res chain seq x y z
N MET A 1 -16.68 -17.76 17.24
CA MET A 1 -15.66 -16.97 17.95
C MET A 1 -14.25 -17.58 17.90
N THR A 2 -14.08 -18.87 17.70
CA THR A 2 -12.76 -19.55 17.77
C THR A 2 -11.92 -19.44 16.49
N GLU A 3 -12.54 -19.38 15.31
CA GLU A 3 -11.81 -19.25 14.03
C GLU A 3 -11.22 -17.86 13.79
N ALA A 4 -11.94 -16.80 14.20
CA ALA A 4 -11.44 -15.43 14.09
C ALA A 4 -10.22 -15.17 14.97
N GLN A 5 -10.17 -15.76 16.18
CA GLN A 5 -9.02 -15.65 17.09
C GLN A 5 -7.78 -16.41 16.59
N GLY A 6 -7.96 -17.54 15.88
CA GLY A 6 -6.87 -18.28 15.23
C GLY A 6 -6.22 -17.50 14.08
N ALA A 7 -7.03 -16.87 13.24
CA ALA A 7 -6.57 -16.07 12.11
C ALA A 7 -5.80 -14.80 12.53
N LEU A 8 -6.18 -14.19 13.66
CA LEU A 8 -5.46 -13.04 14.24
C LEU A 8 -4.09 -13.44 14.79
N GLY A 9 -3.94 -14.65 15.36
CA GLY A 9 -2.65 -15.17 15.84
C GLY A 9 -1.58 -15.32 14.74
N GLU A 10 -1.98 -15.48 13.49
CA GLU A 10 -1.08 -15.62 12.32
C GLU A 10 -0.90 -14.33 11.50
N GLY A 11 -1.74 -13.32 11.70
CA GLY A 11 -1.76 -12.05 10.99
C GLY A 11 -0.81 -10.99 11.53
N LEU A 12 -1.03 -9.73 11.07
CA LEU A 12 -0.38 -8.52 11.59
C LEU A 12 -1.30 -7.86 12.62
N ALA A 13 -0.74 -7.45 13.74
CA ALA A 13 -1.36 -6.54 14.71
C ALA A 13 -0.45 -5.34 14.95
N VAL A 14 -1.03 -4.15 14.89
CA VAL A 14 -0.41 -2.87 15.23
C VAL A 14 -1.19 -2.33 16.43
N ASP A 15 -0.54 -2.24 17.59
CA ASP A 15 -1.18 -1.92 18.86
C ASP A 15 -0.66 -0.57 19.39
N ASP A 16 -1.49 0.46 19.38
CA ASP A 16 -1.25 1.80 19.95
C ASP A 16 0.09 2.43 19.48
N VAL A 17 0.43 2.23 18.19
CA VAL A 17 1.72 2.64 17.64
C VAL A 17 1.76 4.14 17.39
N SER A 18 2.72 4.81 18.03
CA SER A 18 3.07 6.21 17.78
C SER A 18 4.47 6.29 17.17
N VAL A 19 4.63 7.20 16.19
CA VAL A 19 5.89 7.40 15.46
C VAL A 19 6.23 8.88 15.39
N GLY A 20 7.50 9.20 15.63
CA GLY A 20 8.04 10.54 15.51
C GLY A 20 9.20 10.65 14.52
N TYR A 21 9.32 11.81 13.87
CA TYR A 21 10.47 12.28 13.10
C TYR A 21 10.97 13.58 13.75
N GLY A 22 11.92 13.47 14.68
CA GLY A 22 12.29 14.62 15.52
C GLY A 22 11.07 15.16 16.29
N PRO A 23 10.71 16.46 16.15
CA PRO A 23 9.57 17.05 16.86
C PRO A 23 8.21 16.69 16.24
N VAL A 24 8.18 16.12 15.03
CA VAL A 24 6.93 15.82 14.30
C VAL A 24 6.40 14.46 14.71
N ARG A 25 5.19 14.41 15.25
CA ARG A 25 4.44 13.16 15.48
C ARG A 25 3.68 12.79 14.21
N ALA A 26 4.16 11.77 13.52
CA ALA A 26 3.58 11.31 12.25
C ALA A 26 2.50 10.24 12.45
N LEU A 27 2.56 9.46 13.52
CA LEU A 27 1.49 8.55 13.95
C LEU A 27 1.23 8.74 15.45
N ARG A 28 -0.04 8.56 15.84
CA ARG A 28 -0.53 8.80 17.20
C ARG A 28 -1.49 7.70 17.61
N GLY A 29 -1.00 6.70 18.35
CA GLY A 29 -1.83 5.63 18.88
C GLY A 29 -2.55 4.79 17.84
N VAL A 30 -1.91 4.53 16.69
CA VAL A 30 -2.52 3.78 15.60
C VAL A 30 -2.70 2.31 16.00
N THR A 31 -3.93 1.83 15.90
CA THR A 31 -4.29 0.43 16.12
C THR A 31 -4.99 -0.12 14.89
N LEU A 32 -4.49 -1.23 14.33
CA LEU A 32 -5.11 -1.95 13.23
C LEU A 32 -4.66 -3.41 13.20
N GLU A 33 -5.45 -4.23 12.50
CA GLU A 33 -5.19 -5.64 12.30
C GLU A 33 -5.29 -6.03 10.83
N VAL A 34 -4.43 -6.97 10.42
CA VAL A 34 -4.52 -7.64 9.12
C VAL A 34 -4.59 -9.15 9.39
N PRO A 35 -5.78 -9.74 9.35
CA PRO A 35 -5.92 -11.19 9.50
C PRO A 35 -5.14 -11.95 8.43
N ALA A 36 -4.71 -13.17 8.76
CA ALA A 36 -4.04 -14.04 7.79
C ALA A 36 -4.96 -14.29 6.58
N GLY A 37 -4.41 -14.16 5.38
CA GLY A 37 -5.14 -14.32 4.13
C GLY A 37 -6.11 -13.19 3.78
N ALA A 38 -6.17 -12.11 4.56
CA ALA A 38 -7.04 -10.97 4.27
C ALA A 38 -6.33 -9.90 3.44
N VAL A 39 -7.11 -9.11 2.71
CA VAL A 39 -6.71 -7.81 2.16
C VAL A 39 -7.32 -6.72 3.04
N VAL A 40 -6.49 -5.88 3.62
CA VAL A 40 -6.89 -4.74 4.45
C VAL A 40 -6.37 -3.46 3.81
N ALA A 41 -7.22 -2.45 3.74
CA ALA A 41 -6.85 -1.15 3.18
C ALA A 41 -6.66 -0.09 4.28
N VAL A 42 -5.71 0.82 4.08
CA VAL A 42 -5.59 2.07 4.83
C VAL A 42 -5.74 3.24 3.85
N LEU A 43 -6.83 3.96 4.01
CA LEU A 43 -7.17 5.14 3.22
C LEU A 43 -6.67 6.39 3.92
N GLY A 44 -6.34 7.41 3.15
CA GLY A 44 -5.96 8.71 3.70
C GLY A 44 -5.34 9.62 2.66
N GLY A 45 -5.40 10.92 2.90
CA GLY A 45 -4.78 11.93 2.05
C GLY A 45 -3.24 11.92 2.12
N ASN A 46 -2.61 12.79 1.32
CA ASN A 46 -1.16 12.99 1.40
C ASN A 46 -0.78 13.57 2.77
N GLY A 47 0.27 13.04 3.38
CA GLY A 47 0.71 13.44 4.71
C GLY A 47 -0.08 12.83 5.88
N ALA A 48 -1.09 11.99 5.64
CA ALA A 48 -1.87 11.35 6.70
C ALA A 48 -1.05 10.39 7.60
N GLY A 49 0.12 9.92 7.14
CA GLY A 49 0.97 8.99 7.89
C GLY A 49 1.05 7.59 7.28
N LYS A 50 0.44 7.35 6.12
CA LYS A 50 0.33 6.03 5.46
C LYS A 50 1.67 5.33 5.26
N SER A 51 2.61 5.97 4.55
CA SER A 51 3.95 5.40 4.33
C SER A 51 4.74 5.26 5.64
N THR A 52 4.50 6.12 6.63
CA THR A 52 5.07 6.00 7.98
C THR A 52 4.59 4.73 8.67
N LEU A 53 3.31 4.39 8.55
CA LEU A 53 2.75 3.15 9.07
C LEU A 53 3.43 1.93 8.43
N LEU A 54 3.54 1.90 7.10
CA LEU A 54 4.24 0.78 6.42
C LEU A 54 5.71 0.68 6.81
N ARG A 55 6.40 1.82 6.99
CA ARG A 55 7.79 1.85 7.48
C ARG A 55 7.92 1.36 8.92
N ALA A 56 6.92 1.60 9.78
CA ALA A 56 6.90 1.07 11.13
C ALA A 56 6.76 -0.46 11.12
N VAL A 57 5.87 -1.00 10.30
CA VAL A 57 5.64 -2.44 10.14
C VAL A 57 6.86 -3.13 9.52
N SER A 58 7.45 -2.57 8.45
CA SER A 58 8.62 -3.13 7.76
C SER A 58 9.96 -2.87 8.47
N ARG A 59 9.95 -2.11 9.59
CA ARG A 59 11.15 -1.72 10.35
C ARG A 59 12.17 -0.89 9.55
N THR A 60 11.68 -0.12 8.58
CA THR A 60 12.52 0.77 7.75
C THR A 60 12.52 2.23 8.22
N LEU A 61 11.81 2.56 9.31
CA LEU A 61 11.73 3.93 9.87
C LEU A 61 13.11 4.58 10.09
N ASN A 62 14.05 3.83 10.63
CA ASN A 62 15.38 4.35 10.97
C ASN A 62 16.14 4.87 9.74
N PHE A 63 15.92 4.29 8.55
CA PHE A 63 16.52 4.76 7.29
C PHE A 63 15.99 6.13 6.86
N HIS A 64 14.88 6.57 7.48
CA HIS A 64 14.22 7.85 7.21
C HIS A 64 14.24 8.79 8.43
N GLY A 65 15.03 8.47 9.47
CA GLY A 65 15.14 9.29 10.68
C GLY A 65 13.92 9.23 11.61
N GLY A 66 13.03 8.23 11.42
CA GLY A 66 11.86 8.02 12.25
C GLY A 66 12.09 6.98 13.34
N THR A 67 11.33 7.09 14.44
CA THR A 67 11.33 6.13 15.54
C THR A 67 9.94 5.82 16.03
N VAL A 68 9.69 4.58 16.44
CA VAL A 68 8.48 4.21 17.20
C VAL A 68 8.68 4.70 18.62
N THR A 69 7.77 5.57 19.09
CA THR A 69 7.85 6.20 20.43
C THR A 69 6.98 5.47 21.46
N SER A 70 5.91 4.79 21.03
CA SER A 70 5.07 3.92 21.88
C SER A 70 4.38 2.85 21.04
N GLY A 71 3.77 1.88 21.73
CA GLY A 71 3.05 0.78 21.12
C GLY A 71 3.94 -0.32 20.56
N GLU A 72 3.34 -1.29 19.91
CA GLU A 72 4.06 -2.42 19.36
C GLU A 72 3.45 -2.95 18.04
N VAL A 73 4.30 -3.60 17.25
CA VAL A 73 3.89 -4.33 16.04
C VAL A 73 4.19 -5.81 16.27
N ARG A 74 3.18 -6.65 16.00
CA ARG A 74 3.28 -8.11 16.07
C ARG A 74 2.95 -8.72 14.71
N PHE A 75 3.64 -9.79 14.35
CA PHE A 75 3.35 -10.59 13.17
C PHE A 75 3.48 -12.07 13.50
N GLY A 76 2.45 -12.85 13.17
CA GLY A 76 2.38 -14.26 13.56
C GLY A 76 2.48 -14.44 15.07
N GLY A 77 1.85 -13.59 15.86
CA GLY A 77 1.89 -13.57 17.33
C GLY A 77 3.21 -13.11 17.95
N ARG A 78 4.24 -12.82 17.14
CA ARG A 78 5.58 -12.41 17.60
C ARG A 78 5.80 -10.91 17.43
N ARG A 79 6.38 -10.27 18.44
CA ARG A 79 6.79 -8.87 18.35
C ARG A 79 7.88 -8.69 17.29
N THR A 80 7.75 -7.65 16.47
CA THR A 80 8.78 -7.27 15.49
C THR A 80 9.74 -6.21 16.03
N SER A 81 9.46 -5.64 17.21
CA SER A 81 10.35 -4.70 17.89
C SER A 81 11.72 -5.36 18.14
N GLY A 82 12.79 -4.65 17.80
CA GLY A 82 14.15 -5.19 17.90
C GLY A 82 14.61 -6.04 16.70
N LEU A 83 13.75 -6.35 15.74
CA LEU A 83 14.17 -6.96 14.48
C LEU A 83 14.75 -5.89 13.54
N SER A 84 15.77 -6.26 12.78
CA SER A 84 16.24 -5.49 11.63
C SER A 84 15.31 -5.72 10.42
N ALA A 85 15.33 -4.82 9.43
CA ALA A 85 14.47 -4.90 8.25
C ALA A 85 14.64 -6.22 7.46
N ASP A 86 15.87 -6.72 7.35
CA ASP A 86 16.17 -8.01 6.72
C ASP A 86 15.55 -9.20 7.47
N ARG A 87 15.55 -9.17 8.81
CA ARG A 87 14.87 -10.19 9.63
C ARG A 87 13.35 -10.13 9.52
N VAL A 88 12.80 -8.93 9.33
CA VAL A 88 11.35 -8.75 9.06
C VAL A 88 10.98 -9.36 7.71
N VAL A 89 11.81 -9.16 6.68
CA VAL A 89 11.65 -9.85 5.38
C VAL A 89 11.75 -11.36 5.57
N GLY A 90 12.74 -11.86 6.32
CA GLY A 90 12.88 -13.28 6.66
C GLY A 90 11.71 -13.85 7.45
N ALA A 91 10.98 -13.02 8.21
CA ALA A 91 9.74 -13.40 8.89
C ALA A 91 8.51 -13.42 7.96
N GLY A 92 8.66 -12.97 6.71
CA GLY A 92 7.62 -13.01 5.69
C GLY A 92 6.86 -11.69 5.48
N ILE A 93 7.36 -10.55 5.95
CA ILE A 93 6.78 -9.22 5.66
C ILE A 93 7.62 -8.56 4.58
N CYS A 94 7.04 -8.30 3.41
CA CYS A 94 7.71 -7.62 2.31
C CYS A 94 6.97 -6.34 1.92
N GLN A 95 7.71 -5.26 1.65
CA GLN A 95 7.16 -3.98 1.25
C GLN A 95 7.47 -3.66 -0.20
N VAL A 96 6.47 -3.16 -0.92
CA VAL A 96 6.59 -2.44 -2.18
C VAL A 96 6.40 -0.97 -1.87
N PRO A 97 7.47 -0.16 -1.82
CA PRO A 97 7.39 1.25 -1.48
C PRO A 97 6.79 2.06 -2.63
N GLU A 98 6.28 3.24 -2.31
CA GLU A 98 5.86 4.24 -3.28
C GLU A 98 6.97 4.57 -4.29
N GLY A 99 6.60 4.93 -5.52
CA GLY A 99 7.55 5.35 -6.54
C GLY A 99 8.30 4.20 -7.21
N ARG A 100 7.78 2.95 -7.08
CA ARG A 100 8.28 1.73 -7.75
C ARG A 100 9.65 1.28 -7.29
N GLN A 101 10.61 2.19 -7.13
CA GLN A 101 11.98 2.00 -6.63
C GLN A 101 12.70 0.77 -7.22
N VAL A 102 12.57 0.58 -8.55
CA VAL A 102 13.31 -0.47 -9.26
C VAL A 102 14.78 -0.06 -9.44
N PHE A 103 15.68 -1.04 -9.49
CA PHE A 103 17.09 -0.81 -9.82
C PHE A 103 17.22 -0.57 -11.32
N ALA A 104 17.05 0.70 -11.76
CA ALA A 104 16.88 1.10 -13.15
C ALA A 104 18.04 0.66 -14.07
N ARG A 105 19.27 0.56 -13.55
CA ARG A 105 20.47 0.14 -14.30
C ARG A 105 20.64 -1.37 -14.41
N MET A 106 19.94 -2.14 -13.55
CA MET A 106 19.95 -3.59 -13.58
C MET A 106 18.89 -4.13 -14.55
N THR A 107 19.07 -5.36 -15.00
CA THR A 107 18.06 -6.04 -15.81
C THR A 107 16.82 -6.39 -14.99
N VAL A 108 15.70 -6.72 -15.64
CA VAL A 108 14.51 -7.27 -15.00
C VAL A 108 14.87 -8.51 -14.18
N ALA A 109 15.60 -9.46 -14.78
CA ALA A 109 16.04 -10.69 -14.11
C ALA A 109 16.89 -10.40 -12.87
N ASP A 110 17.80 -9.41 -12.92
CA ASP A 110 18.65 -9.07 -11.78
C ASP A 110 17.85 -8.37 -10.66
N ASN A 111 16.86 -7.53 -11.02
CA ASN A 111 15.92 -6.98 -10.03
C ASN A 111 15.17 -8.09 -9.29
N LEU A 112 14.64 -9.10 -10.01
CA LEU A 112 13.95 -10.22 -9.41
C LEU A 112 14.89 -11.05 -8.52
N ARG A 113 16.12 -11.34 -8.99
CA ARG A 113 17.14 -12.05 -8.17
C ARG A 113 17.45 -11.27 -6.89
N ALA A 114 17.56 -9.95 -6.95
CA ALA A 114 17.79 -9.10 -5.77
C ALA A 114 16.67 -9.28 -4.73
N GLY A 115 15.40 -9.40 -5.17
CA GLY A 115 14.27 -9.70 -4.27
C GLY A 115 14.42 -11.03 -3.52
N ALA A 116 15.04 -12.02 -4.14
CA ALA A 116 15.27 -13.32 -3.52
C ALA A 116 16.39 -13.34 -2.46
N LEU A 117 17.18 -12.26 -2.31
CA LEU A 117 18.27 -12.20 -1.31
C LEU A 117 17.73 -12.22 0.12
N GLY A 118 16.53 -11.64 0.36
CA GLY A 118 15.84 -11.67 1.66
C GLY A 118 15.14 -12.99 1.98
N SER A 119 15.03 -13.91 1.00
CA SER A 119 14.37 -15.19 1.19
C SER A 119 15.25 -16.19 1.93
N THR A 120 14.68 -16.82 2.96
CA THR A 120 15.28 -17.96 3.67
C THR A 120 15.00 -19.31 2.98
N GLY A 121 14.20 -19.31 1.91
CA GLY A 121 13.83 -20.49 1.16
C GLY A 121 14.99 -21.13 0.39
N SER A 122 14.84 -22.41 0.08
CA SER A 122 15.75 -23.20 -0.72
C SER A 122 15.90 -22.67 -2.16
N ARG A 123 16.83 -23.20 -2.92
CA ARG A 123 16.96 -22.89 -4.35
C ARG A 123 15.68 -23.28 -5.14
N ALA A 124 15.03 -24.37 -4.73
CA ALA A 124 13.78 -24.82 -5.35
C ALA A 124 12.63 -23.83 -5.07
N ASP A 125 12.53 -23.30 -3.83
CA ASP A 125 11.53 -22.29 -3.45
C ASP A 125 11.73 -21.00 -4.23
N LYS A 126 12.97 -20.54 -4.39
CA LYS A 126 13.30 -19.34 -5.19
C LYS A 126 12.97 -19.54 -6.68
N ALA A 127 13.19 -20.74 -7.21
CA ALA A 127 12.80 -21.07 -8.59
C ALA A 127 11.25 -21.12 -8.74
N ALA A 128 10.54 -21.64 -7.74
CA ALA A 128 9.08 -21.64 -7.71
C ALA A 128 8.52 -20.21 -7.62
N ALA A 129 9.11 -19.35 -6.77
CA ALA A 129 8.74 -17.93 -6.68
C ALA A 129 8.93 -17.21 -8.03
N LEU A 130 10.05 -17.47 -8.73
CA LEU A 130 10.29 -16.86 -10.04
C LEU A 130 9.26 -17.32 -11.08
N ARG A 131 8.91 -18.59 -11.12
CA ARG A 131 7.85 -19.09 -12.03
C ARG A 131 6.52 -18.40 -11.74
N ARG A 132 6.13 -18.31 -10.47
CA ARG A 132 4.90 -17.61 -10.04
C ARG A 132 4.91 -16.14 -10.47
N VAL A 133 6.03 -15.44 -10.32
CA VAL A 133 6.17 -14.04 -10.77
C VAL A 133 6.00 -13.93 -12.29
N HIS A 134 6.54 -14.88 -13.06
CA HIS A 134 6.38 -14.88 -14.52
C HIS A 134 4.96 -15.26 -14.97
N GLU A 135 4.25 -16.08 -14.20
CA GLU A 135 2.83 -16.40 -14.43
C GLU A 135 1.95 -15.16 -14.17
N LEU A 136 2.18 -14.44 -13.07
CA LEU A 136 1.48 -13.18 -12.74
C LEU A 136 1.81 -12.05 -13.72
N PHE A 137 3.05 -11.99 -14.18
CA PHE A 137 3.59 -10.93 -15.03
C PHE A 137 4.39 -11.48 -16.22
N PRO A 138 3.73 -12.05 -17.25
CA PRO A 138 4.44 -12.63 -18.40
C PRO A 138 5.42 -11.66 -19.08
N VAL A 139 5.08 -10.37 -19.13
CA VAL A 139 5.92 -9.30 -19.68
C VAL A 139 7.31 -9.24 -19.02
N LEU A 140 7.44 -9.63 -17.75
CA LEU A 140 8.73 -9.65 -17.05
C LEU A 140 9.61 -10.81 -17.52
N ALA A 141 9.02 -11.94 -17.93
CA ALA A 141 9.74 -13.04 -18.56
C ALA A 141 10.23 -12.64 -19.96
N ASP A 142 9.35 -12.05 -20.79
CA ASP A 142 9.68 -11.60 -22.14
C ASP A 142 10.80 -10.55 -22.16
N ARG A 143 10.86 -9.73 -21.12
CA ARG A 143 11.83 -8.62 -20.98
C ARG A 143 12.94 -8.89 -19.97
N ALA A 144 13.20 -10.17 -19.63
CA ALA A 144 14.13 -10.56 -18.56
C ALA A 144 15.53 -9.90 -18.67
N HIS A 145 16.01 -9.72 -19.89
CA HIS A 145 17.34 -9.13 -20.18
C HIS A 145 17.31 -7.62 -20.40
N GLN A 146 16.12 -6.98 -20.42
CA GLN A 146 15.98 -5.53 -20.59
C GLN A 146 16.35 -4.82 -19.29
N ARG A 147 16.95 -3.63 -19.38
CA ARG A 147 17.17 -2.75 -18.21
C ARG A 147 15.83 -2.26 -17.66
N ALA A 148 15.64 -2.35 -16.35
CA ALA A 148 14.39 -1.98 -15.69
C ALA A 148 14.00 -0.51 -15.90
N GLY A 149 14.96 0.39 -16.07
CA GLY A 149 14.71 1.80 -16.37
C GLY A 149 14.07 2.06 -17.74
N LEU A 150 14.08 1.07 -18.66
CA LEU A 150 13.46 1.18 -19.99
C LEU A 150 12.04 0.62 -20.05
N LEU A 151 11.54 0.08 -18.94
CA LEU A 151 10.18 -0.39 -18.80
C LEU A 151 9.21 0.80 -18.70
N SER A 152 7.97 0.61 -19.17
CA SER A 152 6.89 1.55 -18.89
C SER A 152 6.60 1.64 -17.38
N GLY A 153 5.92 2.71 -16.96
CA GLY A 153 5.59 2.89 -15.53
C GLY A 153 4.79 1.74 -14.93
N GLY A 154 3.86 1.16 -15.68
CA GLY A 154 3.11 -0.01 -15.22
C GLY A 154 3.96 -1.27 -15.12
N GLU A 155 4.86 -1.49 -16.08
CA GLU A 155 5.80 -2.63 -16.05
C GLU A 155 6.82 -2.51 -14.92
N GLN A 156 7.28 -1.29 -14.60
CA GLN A 156 8.11 -1.04 -13.43
C GLN A 156 7.37 -1.34 -12.14
N GLN A 157 6.06 -1.04 -12.05
CA GLN A 157 5.23 -1.38 -10.90
C GLN A 157 5.08 -2.91 -10.77
N MET A 158 4.82 -3.61 -11.88
CA MET A 158 4.80 -5.08 -11.90
C MET A 158 6.16 -5.66 -11.44
N LEU A 159 7.27 -5.08 -11.88
CA LEU A 159 8.61 -5.50 -11.47
C LEU A 159 8.84 -5.26 -9.97
N ALA A 160 8.39 -4.14 -9.42
CA ALA A 160 8.50 -3.84 -8.00
C ALA A 160 7.72 -4.85 -7.14
N VAL A 161 6.47 -5.16 -7.54
CA VAL A 161 5.67 -6.21 -6.90
C VAL A 161 6.31 -7.59 -7.06
N GLY A 162 6.72 -7.94 -8.28
CA GLY A 162 7.41 -9.22 -8.57
C GLY A 162 8.67 -9.39 -7.72
N ARG A 163 9.46 -8.32 -7.56
CA ARG A 163 10.66 -8.33 -6.70
C ARG A 163 10.32 -8.63 -5.24
N ALA A 164 9.24 -8.07 -4.71
CA ALA A 164 8.80 -8.37 -3.35
C ALA A 164 8.33 -9.83 -3.20
N LEU A 165 7.63 -10.35 -4.20
CA LEU A 165 7.15 -11.74 -4.22
C LEU A 165 8.28 -12.77 -4.27
N MET A 166 9.46 -12.41 -4.80
CA MET A 166 10.64 -13.29 -4.82
C MET A 166 11.15 -13.67 -3.43
N ALA A 167 10.83 -12.89 -2.40
CA ALA A 167 11.15 -13.22 -1.01
C ALA A 167 10.20 -14.25 -0.39
N GLY A 168 9.07 -14.59 -1.02
CA GLY A 168 8.05 -15.50 -0.51
C GLY A 168 7.27 -14.91 0.66
N PRO A 169 6.64 -13.73 0.51
CA PRO A 169 5.96 -13.07 1.62
C PRO A 169 4.72 -13.85 2.09
N ARG A 170 4.44 -13.75 3.40
CA ARG A 170 3.15 -14.08 4.01
C ARG A 170 2.27 -12.83 4.15
N LEU A 171 2.91 -11.65 4.24
CA LEU A 171 2.27 -10.34 4.26
C LEU A 171 2.98 -9.41 3.26
N LEU A 172 2.23 -8.88 2.33
CA LEU A 172 2.68 -7.89 1.35
C LEU A 172 2.16 -6.51 1.74
N LEU A 173 3.08 -5.57 1.94
CA LEU A 173 2.78 -4.17 2.20
C LEU A 173 2.88 -3.39 0.88
N LEU A 174 1.80 -2.75 0.43
CA LEU A 174 1.73 -1.99 -0.82
C LEU A 174 1.50 -0.51 -0.51
N ASP A 175 2.45 0.34 -0.92
CA ASP A 175 2.40 1.79 -0.72
C ASP A 175 2.00 2.47 -2.03
N GLU A 176 0.73 2.88 -2.14
CA GLU A 176 0.13 3.56 -3.28
C GLU A 176 0.45 2.91 -4.65
N PRO A 177 0.20 1.60 -4.82
CA PRO A 177 0.63 0.88 -6.01
C PRO A 177 -0.06 1.35 -7.29
N SER A 178 -1.18 2.08 -7.21
CA SER A 178 -1.89 2.62 -8.37
C SER A 178 -1.46 4.04 -8.75
N LEU A 179 -0.64 4.70 -7.93
CA LEU A 179 -0.29 6.11 -8.11
C LEU A 179 0.44 6.36 -9.44
N GLY A 180 -0.06 7.34 -10.21
CA GLY A 180 0.54 7.73 -11.49
C GLY A 180 0.46 6.66 -12.58
N LEU A 181 -0.45 5.70 -12.46
CA LEU A 181 -0.75 4.71 -13.49
C LEU A 181 -1.99 5.12 -14.29
N ALA A 182 -2.01 4.74 -15.57
CA ALA A 182 -3.22 4.82 -16.38
C ALA A 182 -4.32 3.91 -15.80
N PRO A 183 -5.63 4.23 -15.94
CA PRO A 183 -6.72 3.48 -15.32
C PRO A 183 -6.69 1.98 -15.61
N LEU A 184 -6.37 1.58 -16.83
CA LEU A 184 -6.25 0.18 -17.23
C LEU A 184 -5.13 -0.54 -16.46
N MET A 185 -4.00 0.13 -16.23
CA MET A 185 -2.87 -0.43 -15.48
C MET A 185 -3.18 -0.52 -13.98
N ALA A 186 -3.88 0.48 -13.42
CA ALA A 186 -4.36 0.43 -12.04
C ALA A 186 -5.31 -0.75 -11.82
N ALA A 187 -6.25 -0.99 -12.77
CA ALA A 187 -7.13 -2.15 -12.73
C ALA A 187 -6.35 -3.47 -12.78
N ARG A 188 -5.32 -3.57 -13.63
CA ARG A 188 -4.47 -4.76 -13.72
C ARG A 188 -3.68 -5.02 -12.43
N ILE A 189 -3.18 -3.97 -11.77
CA ILE A 189 -2.53 -4.12 -10.45
C ILE A 189 -3.55 -4.60 -9.40
N ALA A 190 -4.79 -4.10 -9.44
CA ALA A 190 -5.86 -4.57 -8.57
C ALA A 190 -6.14 -6.07 -8.75
N ASP A 191 -6.26 -6.53 -9.99
CA ASP A 191 -6.46 -7.96 -10.29
C ASP A 191 -5.28 -8.80 -9.79
N THR A 192 -4.06 -8.33 -10.00
CA THR A 192 -2.85 -8.97 -9.46
C THR A 192 -2.89 -9.08 -7.92
N VAL A 193 -3.34 -8.04 -7.21
CA VAL A 193 -3.48 -8.10 -5.74
C VAL A 193 -4.46 -9.20 -5.32
N ARG A 194 -5.60 -9.37 -6.05
CA ARG A 194 -6.54 -10.47 -5.81
C ARG A 194 -5.90 -11.83 -6.06
N GLU A 195 -5.16 -11.98 -7.15
CA GLU A 195 -4.47 -13.23 -7.47
C GLU A 195 -3.42 -13.59 -6.43
N ILE A 196 -2.63 -12.62 -5.95
CA ILE A 196 -1.64 -12.80 -4.88
C ILE A 196 -2.35 -13.23 -3.58
N ASN A 197 -3.46 -12.57 -3.24
CA ASN A 197 -4.22 -12.90 -2.04
C ASN A 197 -4.88 -14.28 -2.14
N ALA A 198 -5.44 -14.66 -3.28
CA ALA A 198 -6.00 -15.99 -3.53
C ALA A 198 -4.97 -17.12 -3.35
N GLN A 199 -3.67 -16.81 -3.45
CA GLN A 199 -2.56 -17.72 -3.16
C GLN A 199 -2.18 -17.77 -1.65
N GLY A 200 -2.96 -17.13 -0.78
CA GLY A 200 -2.79 -17.14 0.68
C GLY A 200 -1.91 -16.03 1.24
N VAL A 201 -1.45 -15.08 0.42
CA VAL A 201 -0.68 -13.92 0.90
C VAL A 201 -1.61 -12.86 1.45
N SER A 202 -1.42 -12.45 2.71
CA SER A 202 -2.12 -11.30 3.29
C SER A 202 -1.62 -10.01 2.64
N VAL A 203 -2.48 -9.00 2.52
CA VAL A 203 -2.09 -7.70 1.94
C VAL A 203 -2.52 -6.55 2.84
N LEU A 204 -1.60 -5.67 3.18
CA LEU A 204 -1.89 -4.34 3.72
C LEU A 204 -1.67 -3.32 2.60
N LEU A 205 -2.77 -2.81 2.07
CA LEU A 205 -2.79 -1.86 0.97
C LEU A 205 -2.99 -0.45 1.50
N VAL A 206 -2.05 0.43 1.25
CA VAL A 206 -2.18 1.86 1.51
C VAL A 206 -2.49 2.55 0.19
N GLU A 207 -3.59 3.32 0.13
CA GLU A 207 -4.04 3.97 -1.10
C GLU A 207 -4.69 5.33 -0.83
N GLN A 208 -4.54 6.23 -1.79
CA GLN A 208 -5.32 7.45 -1.88
C GLN A 208 -6.59 7.22 -2.70
N ASN A 209 -6.56 6.31 -3.67
CA ASN A 209 -7.73 5.92 -4.47
C ASN A 209 -8.66 5.00 -3.66
N ALA A 210 -9.59 5.61 -2.91
CA ALA A 210 -10.50 4.88 -2.05
C ALA A 210 -11.39 3.89 -2.83
N ALA A 211 -11.84 4.25 -4.03
CA ALA A 211 -12.67 3.37 -4.85
C ALA A 211 -11.95 2.08 -5.24
N LEU A 212 -10.65 2.16 -5.53
CA LEU A 212 -9.83 1.00 -5.81
C LEU A 212 -9.61 0.16 -4.56
N ALA A 213 -9.20 0.80 -3.46
CA ALA A 213 -8.87 0.15 -2.21
C ALA A 213 -10.06 -0.59 -1.60
N LEU A 214 -11.23 0.05 -1.53
CA LEU A 214 -12.46 -0.55 -0.98
C LEU A 214 -12.98 -1.73 -1.81
N ARG A 215 -12.73 -1.75 -3.12
CA ARG A 215 -13.07 -2.91 -3.97
C ARG A 215 -12.17 -4.12 -3.77
N LEU A 216 -10.98 -3.93 -3.21
CA LEU A 216 -9.98 -4.98 -2.98
C LEU A 216 -10.05 -5.54 -1.57
N ALA A 217 -10.30 -4.69 -0.60
CA ALA A 217 -10.19 -5.00 0.81
C ALA A 217 -11.47 -5.64 1.36
N SER A 218 -11.31 -6.50 2.35
CA SER A 218 -12.39 -6.98 3.21
C SER A 218 -12.68 -6.03 4.36
N HIS A 219 -11.66 -5.30 4.82
CA HIS A 219 -11.75 -4.31 5.90
C HIS A 219 -10.90 -3.10 5.55
N ALA A 220 -11.32 -1.91 5.97
CA ALA A 220 -10.55 -0.71 5.73
C ALA A 220 -10.49 0.19 6.97
N TYR A 221 -9.41 0.96 7.05
CA TYR A 221 -9.13 1.98 8.04
C TYR A 221 -8.95 3.31 7.33
N VAL A 222 -9.45 4.39 7.91
CA VAL A 222 -9.21 5.76 7.44
C VAL A 222 -8.22 6.41 8.38
N LEU A 223 -7.07 6.81 7.83
CA LEU A 223 -5.97 7.46 8.56
C LEU A 223 -5.96 8.95 8.22
N GLU A 224 -6.12 9.80 9.23
CA GLU A 224 -6.08 11.25 9.10
C GLU A 224 -5.14 11.84 10.16
N VAL A 225 -4.19 12.65 9.73
CA VAL A 225 -3.23 13.35 10.61
C VAL A 225 -2.58 12.44 11.65
N GLY A 226 -2.29 11.20 11.23
CA GLY A 226 -1.61 10.20 12.07
C GLY A 226 -2.51 9.39 12.99
N GLU A 227 -3.83 9.50 12.90
CA GLU A 227 -4.81 8.79 13.74
C GLU A 227 -5.81 8.02 12.86
N ILE A 228 -6.30 6.87 13.35
CA ILE A 228 -7.41 6.16 12.71
C ILE A 228 -8.71 6.84 13.14
N THR A 229 -9.43 7.43 12.18
CA THR A 229 -10.68 8.14 12.41
C THR A 229 -11.91 7.28 12.17
N LEU A 230 -11.83 6.35 11.21
CA LEU A 230 -12.90 5.40 10.86
C LEU A 230 -12.29 4.04 10.54
N HIS A 231 -13.01 2.97 10.81
CA HIS A 231 -12.67 1.64 10.33
C HIS A 231 -13.92 0.75 10.28
N GLY A 232 -13.89 -0.27 9.46
CA GLY A 232 -15.00 -1.22 9.34
C GLY A 232 -14.88 -2.10 8.09
N PRO A 233 -15.87 -2.97 7.84
CA PRO A 233 -16.00 -3.70 6.58
C PRO A 233 -15.94 -2.74 5.39
N ALA A 234 -15.21 -3.13 4.34
CA ALA A 234 -14.95 -2.22 3.21
C ALA A 234 -16.22 -1.85 2.42
N ASP A 235 -17.18 -2.75 2.36
CA ASP A 235 -18.50 -2.54 1.74
C ASP A 235 -19.34 -1.52 2.53
N GLU A 236 -19.34 -1.57 3.86
CA GLU A 236 -20.01 -0.59 4.71
C GLU A 236 -19.38 0.80 4.56
N LEU A 237 -18.04 0.89 4.55
CA LEU A 237 -17.34 2.14 4.35
C LEU A 237 -17.58 2.72 2.95
N ALA A 238 -17.67 1.89 1.91
CA ALA A 238 -18.02 2.32 0.55
C ALA A 238 -19.44 2.91 0.46
N GLY A 239 -20.37 2.45 1.32
CA GLY A 239 -21.72 2.98 1.46
C GLY A 239 -21.83 4.22 2.34
N SER A 240 -20.82 4.54 3.14
CA SER A 240 -20.83 5.67 4.06
C SER A 240 -20.80 7.01 3.34
N ASP A 241 -21.72 7.92 3.67
CA ASP A 241 -21.78 9.27 3.10
C ASP A 241 -20.53 10.08 3.42
N GLU A 242 -19.91 9.85 4.57
CA GLU A 242 -18.68 10.52 4.96
C GLU A 242 -17.51 10.11 4.07
N VAL A 243 -17.32 8.81 3.82
CA VAL A 243 -16.26 8.28 2.96
C VAL A 243 -16.53 8.67 1.50
N ARG A 244 -17.80 8.64 1.06
CA ARG A 244 -18.20 9.04 -0.29
C ARG A 244 -17.87 10.50 -0.58
N ARG A 245 -18.21 11.42 0.32
CA ARG A 245 -17.91 12.85 0.17
C ARG A 245 -16.43 13.17 0.25
N ARG A 246 -15.68 12.56 1.18
CA ARG A 246 -14.27 12.89 1.41
C ARG A 246 -13.32 12.21 0.45
N TYR A 247 -13.62 10.97 0.03
CA TYR A 247 -12.66 10.12 -0.67
C TYR A 247 -13.13 9.59 -2.03
N LEU A 248 -14.45 9.54 -2.31
CA LEU A 248 -14.99 9.03 -3.57
C LEU A 248 -15.41 10.14 -4.54
N GLY A 249 -15.33 11.41 -4.13
CA GLY A 249 -15.63 12.57 -4.99
C GLY A 249 -17.10 12.67 -5.41
N VAL A 250 -18.02 12.01 -4.70
CA VAL A 250 -19.46 12.11 -4.96
C VAL A 250 -19.93 13.42 -4.36
N VAL A 251 -20.13 14.45 -5.19
CA VAL A 251 -20.81 15.68 -4.82
C VAL A 251 -22.31 15.33 -4.71
N ASP A 252 -22.92 15.62 -3.55
CA ASP A 252 -24.37 15.53 -3.40
C ASP A 252 -25.03 16.44 -4.44
N GLU A 253 -25.71 15.88 -5.44
CA GLU A 253 -26.48 16.64 -6.44
C GLU A 253 -27.58 17.49 -5.75
N THR A 254 -28.00 17.15 -4.53
CA THR A 254 -28.95 17.94 -3.73
C THR A 254 -28.37 19.25 -3.21
N ALA A 255 -27.05 19.32 -2.90
CA ALA A 255 -26.40 20.57 -2.50
C ALA A 255 -26.16 21.54 -3.68
N ALA A 256 -26.07 21.02 -4.89
CA ALA A 256 -25.93 21.84 -6.10
C ALA A 256 -27.26 22.51 -6.52
N ALA A 257 -28.41 21.95 -6.16
CA ALA A 257 -29.71 22.53 -6.44
C ALA A 257 -30.02 23.78 -5.60
N ASP A 258 -29.54 23.82 -4.34
CA ASP A 258 -29.73 24.98 -3.45
C ASP A 258 -28.78 26.14 -3.76
N ALA A 259 -27.65 25.90 -4.45
CA ALA A 259 -26.71 26.94 -4.83
C ALA A 259 -27.08 27.68 -6.13
N SER A 260 -28.05 27.18 -6.90
CA SER A 260 -28.48 27.81 -8.16
C SER A 260 -29.53 28.92 -8.02
N GLY A 261 -29.96 29.25 -6.77
CA GLY A 261 -30.95 30.29 -6.46
C GLY A 261 -30.40 31.71 -6.28
N GLY A 262 -29.10 31.95 -6.38
CA GLY A 262 -28.49 33.26 -6.19
C GLY A 262 -27.62 33.69 -7.38
N ALA A 263 -28.21 34.40 -8.34
CA ALA A 263 -27.41 35.03 -9.42
C ALA A 263 -26.55 36.16 -8.82
N ALA A 264 -25.30 35.84 -8.48
CA ALA A 264 -24.30 36.85 -8.13
C ALA A 264 -23.30 36.97 -9.30
N HIS A 265 -23.24 38.18 -9.84
CA HIS A 265 -22.34 38.65 -10.88
C HIS A 265 -20.90 38.16 -10.67
N ALA A 266 -20.38 37.39 -11.61
CA ALA A 266 -18.97 37.06 -11.67
C ALA A 266 -18.18 38.28 -12.16
N PRO A 267 -17.13 38.75 -11.47
CA PRO A 267 -16.28 39.81 -11.98
C PRO A 267 -15.48 39.33 -13.20
N ALA A 268 -15.61 40.07 -14.29
CA ALA A 268 -14.87 39.82 -15.54
C ALA A 268 -13.35 39.94 -15.30
N LEU A 269 -12.61 38.89 -15.54
CA LEU A 269 -11.15 38.89 -15.53
C LEU A 269 -10.63 39.81 -16.64
N ARG A 270 -9.94 40.91 -16.28
CA ARG A 270 -9.23 41.77 -17.22
C ARG A 270 -8.00 41.04 -17.75
N ARG A 271 -7.88 40.93 -19.08
CA ARG A 271 -6.65 40.50 -19.73
C ARG A 271 -5.51 41.44 -19.37
N TRP A 272 -4.42 40.90 -18.92
CA TRP A 272 -3.19 41.67 -18.74
C TRP A 272 -2.59 42.00 -20.15
N GLY A 273 -2.77 43.23 -20.60
CA GLY A 273 -2.17 43.74 -21.81
C GLY A 273 -0.73 44.15 -21.52
N GLY A 274 0.24 43.48 -22.15
CA GLY A 274 1.59 43.93 -22.23
C GLY A 274 1.64 45.15 -23.17
N THR A 275 2.27 46.21 -22.72
CA THR A 275 2.77 47.30 -23.60
C THR A 275 4.28 47.29 -23.55
N ARG A 276 4.86 47.10 -24.75
CA ARG A 276 6.15 47.53 -25.35
C ARG A 276 7.32 47.73 -24.40
#